data_5472ca1e86713d91533d85b7e4eb2b78
#
_entry.id   5472ca1e86713d91533d85b7e4eb2b78
#
_cell.length_a   1.000
_cell.length_b   1.000
_cell.length_c   1.000
_cell.angle_alpha   90.00
_cell.angle_beta   90.00
_cell.angle_gamma   90.00
#
_symmetry.space_group_name_H-M   'P 1'
#
loop_
_entity.id
_entity.type
_entity.pdbx_description
1 polymer ?
#
loop_
_entity_poly.entity_id
_entity_poly.type
_entity_poly.pdbx_seq_one_letter_code
_entity_poly.pdbx_strand_id
1 'polypeptide(L)'
;MLAAVLLAPTGVAGAAAARPQGLVASPTTATAHVARIVAPVVALTAPATGKFKLRLGTQAFWGGGENQLLVLASRHDKAGRTWLKVLLPVRPNGSTAWIPRDRTLIGSTHWRIVVSTGQRKVRVYHNGHLARTFLAVVGASGTPTPHGHYAIYEKIAQRNPQSIIGPWALHLTAFSDVLDNFGGGPGRVAIHGRNGAYLVAPLGSAESHGCIRVDDSEVGFLARVTISGTPVSIVG
;
A
#
# COMPACT_ATOMS: atom_id res chain seq x y z
N MET A 1 -58.87 0.78 46.67
CA MET A 1 -58.44 0.52 45.25
C MET A 1 -56.95 0.58 45.20
N LEU A 2 -56.24 -0.61 45.14
CA LEU A 2 -54.80 -0.72 44.95
C LEU A 2 -54.55 -0.92 43.48
N ALA A 3 -53.76 -0.03 42.86
CA ALA A 3 -53.30 -0.21 41.48
C ALA A 3 -52.00 -1.01 41.49
N ALA A 4 -52.02 -2.16 40.86
CA ALA A 4 -50.83 -3.00 40.65
C ALA A 4 -50.02 -2.46 39.42
N VAL A 5 -48.78 -2.07 39.64
CA VAL A 5 -47.84 -1.68 38.61
C VAL A 5 -47.15 -2.96 38.11
N LEU A 6 -47.43 -3.37 36.86
CA LEU A 6 -46.73 -4.44 36.17
C LEU A 6 -45.42 -3.90 35.60
N LEU A 7 -44.28 -4.32 36.18
CA LEU A 7 -42.96 -4.15 35.54
C LEU A 7 -42.78 -5.17 34.42
N ALA A 8 -42.61 -4.67 33.19
CA ALA A 8 -42.19 -5.51 32.04
C ALA A 8 -40.69 -5.82 32.13
N PRO A 9 -40.23 -7.04 31.80
CA PRO A 9 -38.83 -7.37 31.78
C PRO A 9 -38.13 -6.71 30.57
N THR A 10 -37.10 -5.89 30.81
CA THR A 10 -36.23 -5.36 29.80
C THR A 10 -35.34 -6.50 29.25
N GLY A 11 -35.71 -7.03 28.11
CA GLY A 11 -34.91 -8.00 27.41
C GLY A 11 -33.55 -7.39 26.96
N VAL A 12 -32.45 -7.86 27.53
CA VAL A 12 -31.08 -7.58 27.05
C VAL A 12 -30.94 -8.23 25.70
N ALA A 13 -30.95 -7.43 24.64
CA ALA A 13 -30.64 -7.91 23.30
C ALA A 13 -29.18 -8.43 23.30
N GLY A 14 -29.02 -9.75 23.32
CA GLY A 14 -27.72 -10.40 23.18
C GLY A 14 -27.09 -9.97 21.85
N ALA A 15 -25.89 -9.41 21.89
CA ALA A 15 -25.12 -9.09 20.71
C ALA A 15 -24.91 -10.37 19.91
N ALA A 16 -25.55 -10.45 18.74
CA ALA A 16 -25.37 -11.59 17.81
C ALA A 16 -23.87 -11.70 17.50
N ALA A 17 -23.28 -12.86 17.81
CA ALA A 17 -21.90 -13.14 17.47
C ALA A 17 -21.72 -12.98 15.94
N ALA A 18 -20.88 -12.06 15.54
CA ALA A 18 -20.61 -11.81 14.13
C ALA A 18 -20.13 -13.12 13.47
N ARG A 19 -20.80 -13.53 12.38
CA ARG A 19 -20.39 -14.72 11.64
C ARG A 19 -18.92 -14.61 11.23
N PRO A 20 -18.11 -15.71 11.35
CA PRO A 20 -16.72 -15.68 10.93
C PRO A 20 -16.61 -15.25 9.48
N GLN A 21 -15.86 -14.19 9.23
CA GLN A 21 -15.60 -13.73 7.87
C GLN A 21 -14.59 -14.67 7.22
N GLY A 22 -14.81 -15.04 5.95
CA GLY A 22 -13.92 -15.95 5.23
C GLY A 22 -12.46 -15.46 5.14
N LEU A 23 -11.54 -16.39 4.96
CA LEU A 23 -10.13 -16.07 4.74
C LEU A 23 -9.92 -15.34 3.42
N VAL A 24 -8.88 -14.52 3.37
CA VAL A 24 -8.44 -13.78 2.18
C VAL A 24 -7.16 -14.44 1.66
N ALA A 25 -7.12 -14.74 0.37
CA ALA A 25 -5.97 -15.40 -0.25
C ALA A 25 -4.73 -14.50 -0.26
N SER A 26 -3.55 -15.12 -0.18
CA SER A 26 -2.26 -14.44 -0.39
C SER A 26 -2.12 -13.96 -1.84
N PRO A 27 -1.28 -12.94 -2.11
CA PRO A 27 -1.03 -12.48 -3.46
C PRO A 27 -0.47 -13.59 -4.35
N THR A 28 -0.92 -13.59 -5.61
CA THR A 28 -0.41 -14.43 -6.70
C THR A 28 0.23 -13.54 -7.77
N THR A 29 0.67 -14.14 -8.88
CA THR A 29 1.13 -13.37 -10.05
C THR A 29 -0.01 -12.63 -10.75
N ALA A 30 -1.26 -13.10 -10.62
CA ALA A 30 -2.44 -12.58 -11.32
C ALA A 30 -3.35 -11.72 -10.45
N THR A 31 -3.40 -11.96 -9.14
CA THR A 31 -4.37 -11.30 -8.25
C THR A 31 -3.74 -11.01 -6.89
N ALA A 32 -4.02 -9.83 -6.36
CA ALA A 32 -3.73 -9.48 -4.98
C ALA A 32 -4.96 -8.82 -4.33
N HIS A 33 -5.13 -9.06 -3.03
CA HIS A 33 -6.21 -8.46 -2.26
C HIS A 33 -5.71 -7.23 -1.50
N VAL A 34 -6.58 -6.24 -1.35
CA VAL A 34 -6.32 -5.02 -0.61
C VAL A 34 -7.37 -4.84 0.50
N ALA A 35 -6.91 -4.41 1.66
CA ALA A 35 -7.76 -4.09 2.80
C ALA A 35 -7.89 -2.56 2.92
N ARG A 36 -9.07 -2.02 2.62
CA ARG A 36 -9.41 -0.63 2.90
C ARG A 36 -9.90 -0.53 4.33
N ILE A 37 -9.23 0.27 5.15
CA ILE A 37 -9.58 0.50 6.55
C ILE A 37 -10.80 1.42 6.60
N VAL A 38 -11.90 0.96 7.20
CA VAL A 38 -13.16 1.72 7.32
C VAL A 38 -13.47 2.18 8.74
N ALA A 39 -12.72 1.68 9.72
CA ALA A 39 -12.73 2.18 11.09
C ALA A 39 -11.31 2.03 11.67
N PRO A 40 -10.86 2.94 12.58
CA PRO A 40 -9.53 2.86 13.15
C PRO A 40 -9.21 1.48 13.74
N VAL A 41 -7.99 0.99 13.48
CA VAL A 41 -7.51 -0.32 13.94
C VAL A 41 -6.20 -0.21 14.69
N VAL A 42 -6.01 -1.13 15.62
CA VAL A 42 -4.70 -1.41 16.23
C VAL A 42 -4.05 -2.53 15.42
N ALA A 43 -2.87 -2.26 14.89
CA ALA A 43 -2.05 -3.23 14.19
C ALA A 43 -1.12 -3.94 15.18
N LEU A 44 -1.10 -5.28 15.15
CA LEU A 44 -0.38 -6.12 16.10
C LEU A 44 0.71 -6.94 15.39
N THR A 45 1.70 -7.43 16.14
CA THR A 45 2.75 -8.33 15.63
C THR A 45 2.26 -9.75 15.35
N ALA A 46 1.14 -10.17 15.96
CA ALA A 46 0.46 -11.45 15.74
C ALA A 46 -1.06 -11.26 15.92
N PRO A 47 -1.92 -12.15 15.38
CA PRO A 47 -3.36 -12.11 15.60
C PRO A 47 -3.71 -12.16 17.09
N ALA A 48 -4.63 -11.30 17.53
CA ALA A 48 -5.22 -11.21 18.86
C ALA A 48 -4.23 -10.99 20.04
N THR A 49 -3.12 -11.75 20.10
CA THR A 49 -2.17 -11.77 21.23
C THR A 49 -0.84 -11.09 20.94
N GLY A 50 -0.67 -10.54 19.72
CA GLY A 50 0.57 -9.84 19.34
C GLY A 50 0.77 -8.53 20.10
N LYS A 51 2.04 -8.09 20.17
CA LYS A 51 2.38 -6.78 20.72
C LYS A 51 1.84 -5.67 19.82
N PHE A 52 1.50 -4.54 20.43
CA PHE A 52 1.15 -3.31 19.71
C PHE A 52 2.28 -2.91 18.73
N LYS A 53 1.92 -2.53 17.52
CA LYS A 53 2.86 -2.01 16.53
C LYS A 53 2.55 -0.55 16.18
N LEU A 54 1.34 -0.26 15.72
CA LEU A 54 0.87 1.11 15.46
C LEU A 54 -0.66 1.17 15.38
N ARG A 55 -1.20 2.39 15.37
CA ARG A 55 -2.62 2.65 15.03
C ARG A 55 -2.72 3.05 13.57
N LEU A 56 -3.72 2.54 12.88
CA LEU A 56 -4.04 2.88 11.50
C LEU A 56 -5.44 3.49 11.46
N GLY A 57 -5.53 4.70 10.88
CA GLY A 57 -6.80 5.38 10.63
C GLY A 57 -7.38 4.99 9.26
N THR A 58 -8.52 5.56 8.95
CA THR A 58 -9.21 5.39 7.66
C THR A 58 -8.54 6.15 6.51
N GLN A 59 -7.73 7.16 6.86
CA GLN A 59 -6.96 7.98 5.91
C GLN A 59 -5.49 7.53 5.86
N ALA A 60 -4.93 7.57 4.69
CA ALA A 60 -3.51 7.35 4.45
C ALA A 60 -2.66 8.49 5.04
N PHE A 61 -1.39 8.20 5.34
CA PHE A 61 -0.57 9.07 6.21
C PHE A 61 -0.18 10.41 5.58
N TRP A 62 -0.09 10.48 4.23
CA TRP A 62 0.56 11.63 3.59
C TRP A 62 -0.38 12.47 2.73
N GLY A 63 -1.17 11.83 1.88
CA GLY A 63 -2.11 12.51 0.98
C GLY A 63 -3.54 12.55 1.50
N GLY A 64 -3.83 11.88 2.61
CA GLY A 64 -5.16 11.86 3.23
C GLY A 64 -6.21 11.08 2.44
N GLY A 65 -5.81 10.34 1.39
CA GLY A 65 -6.69 9.42 0.68
C GLY A 65 -7.10 8.22 1.52
N GLU A 66 -7.89 7.31 0.96
CA GLU A 66 -8.28 6.07 1.63
C GLU A 66 -7.06 5.23 2.03
N ASN A 67 -7.04 4.74 3.27
CA ASN A 67 -5.97 3.87 3.75
C ASN A 67 -6.22 2.44 3.26
N GLN A 68 -5.56 2.07 2.18
CA GLN A 68 -5.65 0.76 1.52
C GLN A 68 -4.30 0.06 1.58
N LEU A 69 -4.27 -1.14 2.15
CA LEU A 69 -3.05 -1.91 2.39
C LEU A 69 -3.09 -3.25 1.65
N LEU A 70 -1.95 -3.66 1.09
CA LEU A 70 -1.78 -4.99 0.49
C LEU A 70 -1.94 -6.07 1.56
N VAL A 71 -2.84 -7.02 1.32
CA VAL A 71 -3.01 -8.20 2.16
C VAL A 71 -2.02 -9.28 1.73
N LEU A 72 -1.21 -9.75 2.68
CA LEU A 72 -0.19 -10.79 2.44
C LEU A 72 -0.66 -12.19 2.87
N ALA A 73 -1.52 -12.25 3.88
CA ALA A 73 -2.07 -13.49 4.40
C ALA A 73 -3.31 -13.19 5.25
N SER A 74 -4.08 -14.23 5.55
CA SER A 74 -5.13 -14.16 6.57
C SER A 74 -5.17 -15.43 7.38
N ARG A 75 -5.69 -15.34 8.62
CA ARG A 75 -5.94 -16.50 9.48
C ARG A 75 -7.02 -16.20 10.52
N HIS A 76 -7.59 -17.25 11.09
CA HIS A 76 -8.47 -17.14 12.27
C HIS A 76 -7.62 -17.17 13.55
N ASP A 77 -8.04 -16.42 14.56
CA ASP A 77 -7.58 -16.61 15.93
C ASP A 77 -8.37 -17.75 16.63
N LYS A 78 -8.05 -18.03 17.89
CA LYS A 78 -8.71 -19.07 18.68
C LYS A 78 -10.20 -18.81 18.91
N ALA A 79 -10.64 -17.55 18.81
CA ALA A 79 -12.06 -17.15 18.94
C ALA A 79 -12.79 -17.16 17.58
N GLY A 80 -12.14 -17.61 16.49
CA GLY A 80 -12.71 -17.64 15.13
C GLY A 80 -12.73 -16.29 14.43
N ARG A 81 -12.15 -15.21 15.00
CA ARG A 81 -12.07 -13.91 14.37
C ARG A 81 -11.00 -13.91 13.29
N THR A 82 -11.32 -13.36 12.11
CA THR A 82 -10.37 -13.27 10.99
C THR A 82 -9.44 -12.07 11.14
N TRP A 83 -8.15 -12.32 10.94
CA TRP A 83 -7.06 -11.33 10.92
C TRP A 83 -6.37 -11.32 9.58
N LEU A 84 -5.98 -10.13 9.14
CA LEU A 84 -5.24 -9.90 7.90
C LEU A 84 -3.81 -9.48 8.23
N LYS A 85 -2.84 -10.16 7.64
CA LYS A 85 -1.45 -9.69 7.61
C LYS A 85 -1.32 -8.70 6.47
N VAL A 86 -0.96 -7.46 6.78
CA VAL A 86 -0.85 -6.38 5.80
C VAL A 86 0.57 -5.83 5.74
N LEU A 87 0.96 -5.34 4.55
CA LEU A 87 2.20 -4.62 4.34
C LEU A 87 2.04 -3.16 4.81
N LEU A 88 2.99 -2.67 5.60
CA LEU A 88 2.92 -1.36 6.22
C LEU A 88 3.83 -0.34 5.52
N PRO A 89 3.41 0.93 5.40
CA PRO A 89 4.23 2.03 4.89
C PRO A 89 5.08 2.67 5.99
N VAL A 90 5.89 1.86 6.67
CA VAL A 90 6.77 2.29 7.77
C VAL A 90 8.10 1.56 7.72
N ARG A 91 9.14 2.18 8.31
CA ARG A 91 10.45 1.53 8.49
C ARG A 91 10.40 0.44 9.58
N PRO A 92 11.24 -0.60 9.46
CA PRO A 92 12.08 -0.93 8.33
C PRO A 92 11.26 -1.38 7.11
N ASN A 93 11.86 -1.33 5.90
CA ASN A 93 11.26 -1.82 4.67
C ASN A 93 10.72 -3.24 4.84
N GLY A 94 9.57 -3.56 4.22
CA GLY A 94 8.92 -4.85 4.37
C GLY A 94 8.18 -5.07 5.70
N SER A 95 8.04 -4.04 6.54
CA SER A 95 7.27 -4.12 7.79
C SER A 95 5.85 -4.60 7.56
N THR A 96 5.40 -5.55 8.39
CA THR A 96 4.05 -6.11 8.34
C THR A 96 3.37 -6.05 9.69
N ALA A 97 2.06 -6.08 9.72
CA ALA A 97 1.26 -6.26 10.94
C ALA A 97 -0.01 -7.04 10.67
N TRP A 98 -0.65 -7.48 11.74
CA TRP A 98 -1.96 -8.09 11.73
C TRP A 98 -3.03 -7.08 12.15
N ILE A 99 -4.09 -6.96 11.35
CA ILE A 99 -5.25 -6.11 11.64
C ILE A 99 -6.53 -6.96 11.59
N PRO A 100 -7.57 -6.60 12.38
CA PRO A 100 -8.83 -7.31 12.34
C PRO A 100 -9.57 -7.05 11.03
N ARG A 101 -10.09 -8.12 10.39
CA ARG A 101 -10.79 -8.04 9.10
C ARG A 101 -12.12 -7.29 9.18
N ASP A 102 -12.82 -7.37 10.30
CA ASP A 102 -14.13 -6.73 10.52
C ASP A 102 -14.10 -5.19 10.50
N ARG A 103 -12.91 -4.60 10.47
CA ARG A 103 -12.68 -3.15 10.34
C ARG A 103 -12.23 -2.76 8.93
N THR A 104 -12.38 -3.67 7.95
CA THR A 104 -11.91 -3.46 6.59
C THR A 104 -12.95 -3.86 5.55
N LEU A 105 -12.90 -3.22 4.39
CA LEU A 105 -13.50 -3.70 3.16
C LEU A 105 -12.40 -4.29 2.27
N ILE A 106 -12.67 -5.49 1.73
CA ILE A 106 -11.72 -6.19 0.88
C ILE A 106 -12.02 -5.90 -0.59
N GLY A 107 -11.03 -5.35 -1.28
CA GLY A 107 -10.97 -5.25 -2.72
C GLY A 107 -9.90 -6.16 -3.31
N SER A 108 -9.75 -6.12 -4.62
CA SER A 108 -8.71 -6.84 -5.33
C SER A 108 -8.13 -5.99 -6.45
N THR A 109 -6.90 -6.31 -6.84
CA THR A 109 -6.24 -5.79 -8.03
C THR A 109 -5.68 -6.96 -8.83
N HIS A 110 -5.73 -6.82 -10.16
CA HIS A 110 -5.14 -7.75 -11.10
C HIS A 110 -3.87 -7.18 -11.74
N TRP A 111 -3.39 -6.06 -11.22
CA TRP A 111 -2.20 -5.38 -11.68
C TRP A 111 -1.02 -5.63 -10.74
N ARG A 112 0.16 -5.75 -11.30
CA ARG A 112 1.43 -5.88 -10.59
C ARG A 112 2.52 -5.14 -11.34
N ILE A 113 3.42 -4.51 -10.61
CA ILE A 113 4.57 -3.78 -11.17
C ILE A 113 5.85 -4.50 -10.76
N VAL A 114 6.78 -4.63 -11.70
CA VAL A 114 8.15 -5.10 -11.45
C VAL A 114 9.11 -4.05 -11.98
N VAL A 115 9.96 -3.54 -11.11
CA VAL A 115 11.04 -2.60 -11.43
C VAL A 115 12.36 -3.37 -11.39
N SER A 116 13.07 -3.44 -12.50
CA SER A 116 14.45 -3.96 -12.54
C SER A 116 15.42 -2.78 -12.50
N THR A 117 16.19 -2.66 -11.44
CA THR A 117 17.21 -1.62 -11.30
C THR A 117 18.41 -1.87 -12.20
N GLY A 118 18.79 -3.14 -12.41
CA GLY A 118 19.86 -3.51 -13.33
C GLY A 118 19.52 -3.24 -14.79
N GLN A 119 18.27 -3.51 -15.21
CA GLN A 119 17.82 -3.23 -16.57
C GLN A 119 17.25 -1.81 -16.74
N ARG A 120 17.02 -1.07 -15.63
CA ARG A 120 16.42 0.27 -15.60
C ARG A 120 15.08 0.30 -16.34
N LYS A 121 14.24 -0.72 -16.06
CA LYS A 121 12.96 -0.96 -16.73
C LYS A 121 11.86 -1.20 -15.72
N VAL A 122 10.67 -0.72 -16.05
CA VAL A 122 9.43 -1.06 -15.37
C VAL A 122 8.64 -2.00 -16.27
N ARG A 123 8.20 -3.13 -15.72
CA ARG A 123 7.25 -4.06 -16.35
C ARG A 123 5.95 -4.04 -15.58
N VAL A 124 4.86 -3.90 -16.30
CA VAL A 124 3.51 -3.87 -15.75
C VAL A 124 2.77 -5.12 -16.22
N TYR A 125 2.21 -5.86 -15.29
CA TYR A 125 1.48 -7.08 -15.55
C TYR A 125 0.01 -6.90 -15.23
N HIS A 126 -0.86 -7.49 -16.04
CA HIS A 126 -2.30 -7.59 -15.83
C HIS A 126 -2.73 -9.06 -15.94
N ASN A 127 -3.46 -9.58 -14.94
CA ASN A 127 -3.84 -11.00 -14.87
C ASN A 127 -2.66 -11.97 -15.05
N GLY A 128 -1.47 -11.60 -14.54
CA GLY A 128 -0.24 -12.41 -14.67
C GLY A 128 0.51 -12.24 -16.00
N HIS A 129 -0.07 -11.61 -17.01
CA HIS A 129 0.53 -11.39 -18.32
C HIS A 129 1.19 -10.03 -18.44
N LEU A 130 2.31 -9.95 -19.15
CA LEU A 130 3.01 -8.69 -19.42
C LEU A 130 2.11 -7.78 -20.29
N ALA A 131 1.69 -6.65 -19.72
CA ALA A 131 0.85 -5.67 -20.40
C ALA A 131 1.66 -4.50 -21.00
N ARG A 132 2.73 -4.08 -20.31
CA ARG A 132 3.54 -2.94 -20.75
C ARG A 132 4.96 -2.99 -20.19
N THR A 133 5.92 -2.44 -20.93
CA THR A 133 7.32 -2.26 -20.51
C THR A 133 7.80 -0.88 -20.94
N PHE A 134 8.49 -0.17 -20.05
CA PHE A 134 9.10 1.12 -20.35
C PHE A 134 10.39 1.34 -19.56
N LEU A 135 11.21 2.27 -20.01
CA LEU A 135 12.45 2.66 -19.34
C LEU A 135 12.16 3.54 -18.13
N ALA A 136 13.06 3.50 -17.15
CA ALA A 136 13.01 4.35 -15.98
C ALA A 136 14.41 4.88 -15.62
N VAL A 137 14.45 6.02 -14.92
CA VAL A 137 15.63 6.43 -14.15
C VAL A 137 15.48 5.84 -12.76
N VAL A 138 16.47 5.09 -12.30
CA VAL A 138 16.50 4.50 -10.95
C VAL A 138 17.56 5.18 -10.08
N GLY A 139 17.65 4.79 -8.81
CA GLY A 139 18.61 5.35 -7.86
C GLY A 139 20.06 5.17 -8.29
N ALA A 140 20.87 6.22 -8.11
CA ALA A 140 22.32 6.17 -8.26
C ALA A 140 22.95 5.22 -7.23
N SER A 141 24.22 4.83 -7.45
CA SER A 141 24.95 3.91 -6.54
C SER A 141 25.00 4.42 -5.09
N GLY A 142 25.12 5.73 -4.88
CA GLY A 142 25.13 6.34 -3.55
C GLY A 142 23.74 6.49 -2.91
N THR A 143 22.67 6.41 -3.70
CA THR A 143 21.27 6.53 -3.24
C THR A 143 20.40 5.52 -3.98
N PRO A 144 20.64 4.21 -3.81
CA PRO A 144 20.01 3.18 -4.61
C PRO A 144 18.50 3.11 -4.38
N THR A 145 17.77 2.69 -5.41
CA THR A 145 16.38 2.26 -5.25
C THR A 145 16.38 0.94 -4.45
N PRO A 146 15.70 0.86 -3.29
CA PRO A 146 15.76 -0.30 -2.42
C PRO A 146 15.10 -1.52 -3.05
N HIS A 147 15.77 -2.66 -3.04
CA HIS A 147 15.21 -3.93 -3.51
C HIS A 147 14.22 -4.51 -2.48
N GLY A 148 13.18 -5.18 -2.96
CA GLY A 148 12.19 -5.81 -2.09
C GLY A 148 10.80 -5.93 -2.69
N HIS A 149 9.86 -6.34 -1.84
CA HIS A 149 8.45 -6.46 -2.18
C HIS A 149 7.67 -5.37 -1.45
N TYR A 150 7.05 -4.51 -2.23
CA TYR A 150 6.35 -3.31 -1.81
C TYR A 150 4.93 -3.28 -2.37
N ALA A 151 4.21 -2.21 -2.06
CA ALA A 151 2.93 -1.88 -2.69
C ALA A 151 2.86 -0.38 -2.95
N ILE A 152 2.05 0.03 -3.92
CA ILE A 152 1.60 1.41 -3.99
C ILE A 152 0.81 1.70 -2.72
N TYR A 153 1.24 2.69 -1.95
CA TYR A 153 0.52 3.10 -0.74
C TYR A 153 -0.43 4.26 -1.02
N GLU A 154 0.05 5.31 -1.67
CA GLU A 154 -0.75 6.46 -2.05
C GLU A 154 -0.47 6.89 -3.50
N LYS A 155 -1.52 7.31 -4.18
CA LYS A 155 -1.45 7.93 -5.52
C LYS A 155 -1.83 9.39 -5.38
N ILE A 156 -0.87 10.29 -5.57
CA ILE A 156 -1.05 11.72 -5.37
C ILE A 156 -0.96 12.43 -6.71
N ALA A 157 -2.10 12.97 -7.17
CA ALA A 157 -2.11 13.88 -8.32
C ALA A 157 -1.42 15.18 -7.94
N GLN A 158 -0.55 15.67 -8.80
CA GLN A 158 0.12 16.94 -8.58
C GLN A 158 -0.78 18.11 -8.98
N ARG A 159 -0.86 19.16 -8.14
CA ARG A 159 -1.64 20.38 -8.46
C ARG A 159 -1.15 21.04 -9.75
N ASN A 160 0.18 21.04 -9.97
CA ASN A 160 0.80 21.43 -11.22
C ASN A 160 1.30 20.17 -11.95
N PRO A 161 0.66 19.73 -13.05
CA PRO A 161 1.12 18.57 -13.82
C PRO A 161 2.52 18.75 -14.43
N GLN A 162 2.98 20.01 -14.56
CA GLN A 162 4.33 20.34 -15.04
C GLN A 162 5.36 20.42 -13.89
N SER A 163 4.98 19.98 -12.68
CA SER A 163 5.94 19.90 -11.57
C SER A 163 7.10 18.97 -11.91
N ILE A 164 8.23 19.15 -11.23
CA ILE A 164 9.45 18.34 -11.48
C ILE A 164 9.20 16.82 -11.37
N ILE A 165 8.17 16.40 -10.62
CA ILE A 165 7.77 14.98 -10.44
C ILE A 165 6.60 14.58 -11.36
N GLY A 166 6.25 15.41 -12.35
CA GLY A 166 5.18 15.15 -13.31
C GLY A 166 3.77 15.25 -12.73
N PRO A 167 2.76 14.71 -13.43
CA PRO A 167 1.36 14.83 -13.05
C PRO A 167 0.97 13.94 -11.86
N TRP A 168 1.74 12.90 -11.55
CA TRP A 168 1.44 11.92 -10.51
C TRP A 168 2.69 11.48 -9.75
N ALA A 169 2.52 11.23 -8.45
CA ALA A 169 3.47 10.50 -7.61
C ALA A 169 2.76 9.30 -6.98
N LEU A 170 3.23 8.09 -7.30
CA LEU A 170 2.76 6.84 -6.71
C LEU A 170 3.73 6.45 -5.60
N HIS A 171 3.43 6.87 -4.38
CA HIS A 171 4.26 6.56 -3.20
C HIS A 171 4.16 5.08 -2.86
N LEU A 172 5.32 4.46 -2.63
CA LEU A 172 5.41 3.05 -2.26
C LEU A 172 5.46 2.89 -0.74
N THR A 173 5.25 1.66 -0.28
CA THR A 173 5.56 1.27 1.11
C THR A 173 7.08 1.18 1.37
N ALA A 174 7.89 1.65 0.42
CA ALA A 174 9.34 1.65 0.42
C ALA A 174 9.92 2.98 0.90
N PHE A 175 11.03 2.90 1.62
CA PHE A 175 11.85 4.03 2.04
C PHE A 175 13.29 3.81 1.58
N SER A 176 14.01 4.89 1.31
CA SER A 176 15.44 4.82 1.01
C SER A 176 16.19 4.16 2.17
N ASP A 177 17.15 3.30 1.86
CA ASP A 177 18.00 2.66 2.88
C ASP A 177 19.15 3.58 3.35
N VAL A 178 19.34 4.74 2.68
CA VAL A 178 20.44 5.67 2.94
C VAL A 178 20.00 7.10 3.24
N LEU A 179 18.75 7.47 2.88
CA LEU A 179 18.21 8.81 3.11
C LEU A 179 17.07 8.76 4.12
N ASP A 180 17.32 9.19 5.34
CA ASP A 180 16.29 9.32 6.37
C ASP A 180 15.44 10.57 6.22
N ASN A 181 15.97 11.59 5.52
CA ASN A 181 15.25 12.79 5.13
C ASN A 181 15.60 13.17 3.68
N PHE A 182 14.58 13.42 2.88
CA PHE A 182 14.73 13.92 1.52
C PHE A 182 13.55 14.83 1.15
N GLY A 183 13.86 16.08 0.75
CA GLY A 183 12.81 17.04 0.37
C GLY A 183 11.80 17.35 1.48
N GLY A 184 12.23 17.32 2.75
CA GLY A 184 11.36 17.54 3.92
C GLY A 184 10.49 16.34 4.32
N GLY A 185 10.70 15.18 3.71
CA GLY A 185 10.00 13.94 4.03
C GLY A 185 10.96 12.82 4.46
N PRO A 186 10.44 11.68 4.97
CA PRO A 186 11.23 10.60 5.58
C PRO A 186 11.91 9.68 4.55
N GLY A 187 12.39 10.20 3.43
CA GLY A 187 13.08 9.40 2.41
C GLY A 187 12.19 8.37 1.71
N ARG A 188 10.92 8.71 1.47
CA ARG A 188 9.96 7.82 0.78
C ARG A 188 10.35 7.60 -0.67
N VAL A 189 10.17 6.37 -1.16
CA VAL A 189 10.34 6.03 -2.57
C VAL A 189 9.00 6.11 -3.29
N ALA A 190 9.02 6.70 -4.49
CA ALA A 190 7.85 6.80 -5.35
C ALA A 190 8.18 6.45 -6.80
N ILE A 191 7.17 6.03 -7.56
CA ILE A 191 7.18 6.07 -9.03
C ILE A 191 6.50 7.36 -9.43
N HIS A 192 7.19 8.23 -10.18
CA HIS A 192 6.65 9.53 -10.57
C HIS A 192 7.12 9.95 -11.96
N GLY A 193 6.47 10.96 -12.52
CA GLY A 193 6.86 11.58 -13.77
C GLY A 193 8.17 12.37 -13.66
N ARG A 194 8.54 13.08 -14.71
CA ARG A 194 9.75 13.88 -14.77
C ARG A 194 9.58 15.10 -15.67
N ASN A 195 9.91 16.26 -15.12
CA ASN A 195 9.93 17.53 -15.86
C ASN A 195 11.11 18.38 -15.43
N GLY A 196 11.36 19.47 -16.15
CA GLY A 196 12.42 20.42 -15.80
C GLY A 196 13.78 19.75 -15.59
N ALA A 197 14.41 19.99 -14.45
CA ALA A 197 15.75 19.47 -14.13
C ALA A 197 15.81 17.93 -14.11
N TYR A 198 14.69 17.22 -13.93
CA TYR A 198 14.73 15.75 -13.95
C TYR A 198 14.80 15.16 -15.37
N LEU A 199 14.62 15.97 -16.41
CA LEU A 199 14.83 15.55 -17.80
C LEU A 199 16.32 15.40 -18.17
N VAL A 200 17.24 16.00 -17.41
CA VAL A 200 18.69 15.86 -17.62
C VAL A 200 19.15 14.41 -17.51
N ALA A 201 18.61 13.64 -16.55
CA ALA A 201 18.89 12.22 -16.44
C ALA A 201 18.12 11.43 -17.53
N PRO A 202 18.80 10.76 -18.48
CA PRO A 202 18.10 10.05 -19.55
C PRO A 202 17.36 8.82 -18.99
N LEU A 203 16.24 8.45 -19.64
CA LEU A 203 15.59 7.17 -19.32
C LEU A 203 16.56 6.01 -19.58
N GLY A 204 16.58 5.06 -18.66
CA GLY A 204 17.55 3.95 -18.67
C GLY A 204 18.84 4.25 -17.90
N SER A 205 18.92 5.38 -17.19
CA SER A 205 20.06 5.72 -16.32
C SER A 205 19.80 5.37 -14.83
N ALA A 206 20.85 5.46 -14.02
CA ALA A 206 20.84 5.29 -12.56
C ALA A 206 21.31 6.59 -11.89
N GLU A 207 20.44 7.61 -11.90
CA GLU A 207 20.79 8.99 -11.52
C GLU A 207 19.75 9.64 -10.59
N SER A 208 18.82 8.86 -10.06
CA SER A 208 17.87 9.41 -9.06
C SER A 208 18.39 9.27 -7.63
N HIS A 209 17.70 9.87 -6.68
CA HIS A 209 17.95 9.70 -5.24
C HIS A 209 17.13 8.55 -4.63
N GLY A 210 16.82 7.52 -5.44
CA GLY A 210 16.08 6.33 -5.01
C GLY A 210 14.67 6.20 -5.58
N CYS A 211 14.02 7.29 -5.99
CA CYS A 211 12.74 7.23 -6.69
C CYS A 211 12.89 6.67 -8.11
N ILE A 212 11.81 6.10 -8.63
CA ILE A 212 11.72 5.57 -9.98
C ILE A 212 11.06 6.66 -10.85
N ARG A 213 11.84 7.30 -11.74
CA ARG A 213 11.34 8.34 -12.64
C ARG A 213 10.99 7.72 -13.99
N VAL A 214 9.80 8.01 -14.49
CA VAL A 214 9.29 7.52 -15.78
C VAL A 214 8.73 8.71 -16.56
N ASP A 215 8.40 8.52 -17.82
CA ASP A 215 7.70 9.56 -18.58
C ASP A 215 6.33 9.85 -17.97
N ASP A 216 5.85 11.09 -18.12
CA ASP A 216 4.58 11.55 -17.59
C ASP A 216 3.39 10.73 -18.11
N SER A 217 3.45 10.30 -19.38
CA SER A 217 2.46 9.39 -19.97
C SER A 217 2.43 8.03 -19.28
N GLU A 218 3.59 7.51 -18.83
CA GLU A 218 3.73 6.22 -18.17
C GLU A 218 3.24 6.27 -16.73
N VAL A 219 3.60 7.30 -15.97
CA VAL A 219 3.05 7.46 -14.63
C VAL A 219 1.54 7.72 -14.67
N GLY A 220 1.05 8.47 -15.67
CA GLY A 220 -0.38 8.67 -15.91
C GLY A 220 -1.11 7.36 -16.23
N PHE A 221 -0.51 6.49 -17.04
CA PHE A 221 -1.02 5.13 -17.28
C PHE A 221 -1.09 4.35 -15.96
N LEU A 222 0.00 4.28 -15.20
CA LEU A 222 0.03 3.59 -13.90
C LEU A 222 -1.04 4.12 -12.95
N ALA A 223 -1.20 5.44 -12.86
CA ALA A 223 -2.20 6.05 -11.99
C ALA A 223 -3.65 5.67 -12.35
N ARG A 224 -3.94 5.43 -13.66
CA ARG A 224 -5.26 5.01 -14.12
C ARG A 224 -5.55 3.54 -13.83
N VAL A 225 -4.57 2.65 -14.01
CA VAL A 225 -4.82 1.21 -13.96
C VAL A 225 -4.57 0.58 -12.59
N THR A 226 -3.84 1.24 -11.70
CA THR A 226 -3.51 0.71 -10.37
C THR A 226 -4.33 1.34 -9.26
N ILE A 227 -4.42 0.67 -8.13
CA ILE A 227 -4.99 1.16 -6.87
C ILE A 227 -3.94 1.14 -5.75
N SER A 228 -4.18 1.85 -4.65
CA SER A 228 -3.41 1.67 -3.42
C SER A 228 -3.51 0.20 -2.97
N GLY A 229 -2.40 -0.38 -2.55
CA GLY A 229 -2.26 -1.83 -2.30
C GLY A 229 -1.79 -2.65 -3.51
N THR A 230 -1.69 -2.08 -4.73
CA THR A 230 -1.13 -2.80 -5.90
C THR A 230 0.32 -3.23 -5.63
N PRO A 231 0.67 -4.54 -5.78
CA PRO A 231 2.01 -5.05 -5.53
C PRO A 231 3.07 -4.44 -6.46
N VAL A 232 4.23 -4.12 -5.88
CA VAL A 232 5.42 -3.63 -6.58
C VAL A 232 6.62 -4.44 -6.11
N SER A 233 7.30 -5.11 -7.03
CA SER A 233 8.58 -5.78 -6.75
C SER A 233 9.70 -4.97 -7.36
N ILE A 234 10.75 -4.67 -6.58
CA ILE A 234 11.98 -4.01 -7.05
C ILE A 234 13.11 -5.03 -6.95
N VAL A 235 13.71 -5.34 -8.08
CA VAL A 235 14.75 -6.37 -8.24
C VAL A 235 15.99 -5.80 -8.93
N GLY A 236 17.12 -6.51 -8.84
CA GLY A 236 18.39 -6.17 -9.50
C GLY A 236 18.36 -6.25 -11.02
#